data_3f6314f79ce7958f6fc080a01c1013df
#
_entry.id   3f6314f79ce7958f6fc080a01c1013df
#
_cell.length_a   1.000
_cell.length_b   1.000
_cell.length_c   1.000
_cell.angle_alpha   90.00
_cell.angle_beta   90.00
_cell.angle_gamma   90.00
#
_symmetry.space_group_name_H-M   'P 1'
#
loop_
_entity.id
_entity.type
_entity.pdbx_description
1 polymer ?
#
loop_
_entity_poly.entity_id
_entity_poly.type
_entity_poly.pdbx_seq_one_letter_code
_entity_poly.pdbx_strand_id
1 'polypeptide(L)'
;MSTTPAPFDLTAHGLTVTTVHHNLPASALYEHAIRFEKDASIAENGALIAYSGVKTGRSPKDKRVVEHPDSKNDIWWGPVNIPCDDHTFRVNRQRALDYLNTQERLYCFDGFAGWDPKYRIKVRVICSRPYHALFMRTMLIRPTKEELTSFGEPQFVIINAGAFPANKLTTGMGSTTSIDLSIEDKQLIILGTEYAGEMKKGVFTVANYFAPKRGVLSMHCSATADKKTGASSLLFGLSGTGKTTLSADPKRHLIGDDEHCWSDDGIFNIEGGCYAKAINLTSESEPDIFQALRFGAVLENVVLDEDRGVDYTDTSITLNTRGAYPIEFIENAKIPCLAGHPTDVIFLTCDAFGVLPPVSALSPAHAMYHFISGYTAKVAGTEMGVTEPQTTFSPCFGGPFLVWHPSKYAELLAEKMRRHNARVWLVNTGWGGGGPGAGKRISLKNTRAIIDAIHDGSLAKARTERDPVFGFEVAAECPGVPSEILIPRNAWANKAAYEATARKLAGLFNKNFETYAAGVSAEVKASAPKA
;
A
#
# COMPACT_ATOMS: atom_id res chain seq x y z
N MET A 1 -24.04 -14.42 -39.40
CA MET A 1 -23.48 -15.58 -38.72
C MET A 1 -22.71 -15.07 -37.51
N SER A 2 -23.22 -15.30 -36.30
CA SER A 2 -22.50 -14.96 -35.08
C SER A 2 -21.39 -15.97 -34.89
N THR A 3 -20.16 -15.62 -35.26
CA THR A 3 -18.99 -16.41 -34.91
C THR A 3 -18.79 -16.26 -33.40
N THR A 4 -19.15 -17.29 -32.65
CA THR A 4 -18.75 -17.39 -31.24
C THR A 4 -17.22 -17.24 -31.20
N PRO A 5 -16.66 -16.29 -30.43
CA PRO A 5 -15.21 -16.18 -30.33
C PRO A 5 -14.63 -17.52 -29.88
N ALA A 6 -13.49 -17.91 -30.44
CA ALA A 6 -12.78 -19.09 -29.97
C ALA A 6 -12.55 -18.99 -28.44
N PRO A 7 -12.68 -20.10 -27.69
CA PRO A 7 -12.42 -20.08 -26.26
C PRO A 7 -10.98 -19.60 -25.99
N PHE A 8 -10.83 -18.76 -24.96
CA PHE A 8 -9.52 -18.27 -24.54
C PHE A 8 -8.68 -19.42 -24.00
N ASP A 9 -7.51 -19.62 -24.59
CA ASP A 9 -6.66 -20.79 -24.30
C ASP A 9 -5.67 -20.52 -23.17
N LEU A 10 -5.66 -21.37 -22.17
CA LEU A 10 -4.73 -21.33 -21.03
C LEU A 10 -3.78 -22.55 -20.98
N THR A 11 -3.70 -23.33 -22.07
CA THR A 11 -2.85 -24.54 -22.12
C THR A 11 -1.36 -24.23 -21.92
N ALA A 12 -0.90 -23.07 -22.37
CA ALA A 12 0.47 -22.59 -22.10
C ALA A 12 0.77 -22.42 -20.61
N HIS A 13 -0.27 -22.28 -19.76
CA HIS A 13 -0.15 -22.22 -18.31
C HIS A 13 -0.36 -23.56 -17.63
N GLY A 14 -0.65 -24.63 -18.38
CA GLY A 14 -0.96 -25.97 -17.86
C GLY A 14 -2.44 -26.16 -17.44
N LEU A 15 -3.33 -25.33 -17.96
CA LEU A 15 -4.77 -25.38 -17.67
C LEU A 15 -5.56 -25.77 -18.91
N THR A 16 -6.43 -26.80 -18.75
CA THR A 16 -7.21 -27.41 -19.84
C THR A 16 -8.72 -27.26 -19.63
N VAL A 17 -9.13 -26.38 -18.73
CA VAL A 17 -10.55 -26.11 -18.45
C VAL A 17 -11.23 -25.53 -19.70
N THR A 18 -12.36 -26.10 -20.07
CA THR A 18 -13.06 -25.76 -21.33
C THR A 18 -13.79 -24.42 -21.30
N THR A 19 -14.20 -23.96 -20.11
CA THR A 19 -14.90 -22.69 -19.94
C THR A 19 -13.97 -21.68 -19.29
N VAL A 20 -13.38 -20.79 -20.10
CA VAL A 20 -12.54 -19.69 -19.62
C VAL A 20 -13.21 -18.36 -19.98
N HIS A 21 -13.52 -17.60 -18.94
CA HIS A 21 -14.08 -16.26 -19.09
C HIS A 21 -12.94 -15.23 -19.07
N HIS A 22 -12.68 -14.58 -20.22
CA HIS A 22 -11.59 -13.63 -20.38
C HIS A 22 -12.10 -12.19 -20.37
N ASN A 23 -11.52 -11.36 -19.52
CA ASN A 23 -11.79 -9.91 -19.37
C ASN A 23 -13.28 -9.54 -19.34
N LEU A 24 -14.10 -10.30 -18.60
CA LEU A 24 -15.51 -9.99 -18.46
C LEU A 24 -15.74 -8.58 -17.90
N PRO A 25 -16.81 -7.88 -18.34
CA PRO A 25 -17.23 -6.62 -17.74
C PRO A 25 -17.72 -6.82 -16.29
N ALA A 26 -17.75 -5.75 -15.51
CA ALA A 26 -18.17 -5.80 -14.11
C ALA A 26 -19.57 -6.41 -13.94
N SER A 27 -20.53 -6.05 -14.82
CA SER A 27 -21.90 -6.57 -14.79
C SER A 27 -21.95 -8.09 -14.90
N ALA A 28 -21.21 -8.68 -15.85
CA ALA A 28 -21.17 -10.13 -16.01
C ALA A 28 -20.47 -10.81 -14.81
N LEU A 29 -19.42 -10.19 -14.25
CA LEU A 29 -18.77 -10.71 -13.05
C LEU A 29 -19.68 -10.67 -11.82
N TYR A 30 -20.55 -9.63 -11.68
CA TYR A 30 -21.60 -9.59 -10.67
C TYR A 30 -22.60 -10.76 -10.83
N GLU A 31 -23.15 -10.93 -12.05
CA GLU A 31 -24.07 -12.03 -12.32
C GLU A 31 -23.43 -13.39 -12.00
N HIS A 32 -22.18 -13.59 -12.39
CA HIS A 32 -21.45 -14.81 -12.10
C HIS A 32 -21.18 -14.98 -10.60
N ALA A 33 -20.82 -13.92 -9.87
CA ALA A 33 -20.62 -13.99 -8.42
C ALA A 33 -21.91 -14.42 -7.71
N ILE A 34 -23.04 -13.76 -8.01
CA ILE A 34 -24.34 -14.11 -7.41
C ILE A 34 -24.79 -15.52 -7.76
N ARG A 35 -24.48 -15.99 -8.97
CA ARG A 35 -24.90 -17.32 -9.44
C ARG A 35 -24.01 -18.45 -8.96
N PHE A 36 -22.71 -18.23 -8.81
CA PHE A 36 -21.73 -19.30 -8.64
C PHE A 36 -20.94 -19.23 -7.33
N GLU A 37 -21.00 -18.12 -6.59
CA GLU A 37 -20.40 -18.03 -5.26
C GLU A 37 -21.50 -18.15 -4.19
N LYS A 38 -21.24 -18.99 -3.19
CA LYS A 38 -22.27 -19.36 -2.18
C LYS A 38 -22.80 -18.18 -1.38
N ASP A 39 -21.92 -17.25 -1.02
CA ASP A 39 -22.20 -16.18 -0.05
C ASP A 39 -22.10 -14.77 -0.68
N ALA A 40 -21.99 -14.68 -2.02
CA ALA A 40 -21.98 -13.37 -2.69
C ALA A 40 -23.39 -12.77 -2.71
N SER A 41 -23.45 -11.44 -2.50
CA SER A 41 -24.70 -10.68 -2.56
C SER A 41 -24.45 -9.27 -3.08
N ILE A 42 -25.51 -8.50 -3.27
CA ILE A 42 -25.44 -7.08 -3.66
C ILE A 42 -25.99 -6.26 -2.51
N ALA A 43 -25.22 -5.27 -2.03
CA ALA A 43 -25.66 -4.33 -1.02
C ALA A 43 -26.64 -3.28 -1.61
N GLU A 44 -27.38 -2.56 -0.76
CA GLU A 44 -28.30 -1.49 -1.15
C GLU A 44 -27.62 -0.43 -2.04
N ASN A 45 -26.36 -0.10 -1.74
CA ASN A 45 -25.57 0.85 -2.54
C ASN A 45 -25.09 0.28 -3.90
N GLY A 46 -25.40 -0.96 -4.22
CA GLY A 46 -25.06 -1.64 -5.47
C GLY A 46 -23.67 -2.29 -5.50
N ALA A 47 -22.87 -2.21 -4.45
CA ALA A 47 -21.57 -2.89 -4.38
C ALA A 47 -21.73 -4.43 -4.27
N LEU A 48 -20.82 -5.18 -4.87
CA LEU A 48 -20.74 -6.62 -4.68
C LEU A 48 -20.18 -6.93 -3.29
N ILE A 49 -20.89 -7.74 -2.53
CA ILE A 49 -20.41 -8.29 -1.26
C ILE A 49 -19.75 -9.63 -1.51
N ALA A 50 -18.52 -9.79 -1.01
CA ALA A 50 -17.77 -11.03 -1.09
C ALA A 50 -17.08 -11.35 0.23
N TYR A 51 -16.89 -12.64 0.50
CA TYR A 51 -16.22 -13.13 1.71
C TYR A 51 -14.98 -13.92 1.34
N SER A 52 -13.89 -13.62 2.02
CA SER A 52 -12.60 -14.27 1.80
C SER A 52 -12.36 -15.50 2.69
N GLY A 53 -13.42 -16.01 3.32
CA GLY A 53 -13.37 -17.17 4.20
C GLY A 53 -12.63 -16.89 5.52
N VAL A 54 -11.88 -17.90 5.98
CA VAL A 54 -11.22 -17.84 7.31
C VAL A 54 -10.16 -16.74 7.39
N LYS A 55 -9.48 -16.46 6.27
CA LYS A 55 -8.44 -15.42 6.21
C LYS A 55 -8.99 -14.13 5.64
N THR A 56 -9.18 -13.17 6.52
CA THR A 56 -9.70 -11.83 6.18
C THR A 56 -8.62 -10.77 6.04
N GLY A 57 -7.37 -11.18 5.93
CA GLY A 57 -6.20 -10.32 5.77
C GLY A 57 -5.01 -11.07 5.19
N ARG A 58 -3.94 -10.33 4.89
CA ARG A 58 -2.71 -10.91 4.35
C ARG A 58 -2.05 -11.89 5.32
N SER A 59 -1.33 -12.84 4.73
CA SER A 59 -0.55 -13.86 5.45
C SER A 59 0.97 -13.65 5.23
N PRO A 60 1.60 -12.61 5.82
CA PRO A 60 3.00 -12.27 5.55
C PRO A 60 3.99 -13.38 5.93
N LYS A 61 3.64 -14.23 6.89
CA LYS A 61 4.47 -15.39 7.30
C LYS A 61 4.41 -16.56 6.31
N ASP A 62 3.48 -16.51 5.36
CA ASP A 62 3.27 -17.53 4.34
C ASP A 62 3.72 -17.04 2.94
N LYS A 63 4.21 -15.79 2.84
CA LYS A 63 4.81 -15.25 1.63
C LYS A 63 6.24 -15.77 1.49
N ARG A 64 6.55 -16.33 0.33
CA ARG A 64 7.86 -16.87 -0.01
C ARG A 64 8.34 -16.32 -1.33
N VAL A 65 9.67 -16.26 -1.50
CA VAL A 65 10.32 -15.93 -2.76
C VAL A 65 11.22 -17.10 -3.14
N VAL A 66 11.12 -17.54 -4.38
CA VAL A 66 11.91 -18.68 -4.86
C VAL A 66 13.38 -18.27 -4.99
N GLU A 67 14.26 -19.10 -4.42
CA GLU A 67 15.70 -18.87 -4.46
C GLU A 67 16.28 -19.38 -5.78
N HIS A 68 16.26 -18.53 -6.80
CA HIS A 68 16.85 -18.82 -8.10
C HIS A 68 18.24 -18.20 -8.26
N PRO A 69 19.15 -18.81 -9.05
CA PRO A 69 20.51 -18.32 -9.24
C PRO A 69 20.60 -16.86 -9.71
N ASP A 70 19.71 -16.45 -10.59
CA ASP A 70 19.78 -15.14 -11.26
C ASP A 70 19.27 -13.99 -10.40
N SER A 71 18.32 -14.24 -9.47
CA SER A 71 17.72 -13.20 -8.63
C SER A 71 18.16 -13.25 -7.18
N LYS A 72 18.70 -14.36 -6.67
CA LYS A 72 18.99 -14.53 -5.25
C LYS A 72 19.85 -13.44 -4.61
N ASN A 73 20.76 -12.83 -5.38
CA ASN A 73 21.64 -11.77 -4.90
C ASN A 73 20.97 -10.40 -4.85
N ASP A 74 19.82 -10.25 -5.51
CA ASP A 74 19.00 -9.04 -5.53
C ASP A 74 18.04 -8.98 -4.34
N ILE A 75 17.75 -10.12 -3.73
CA ILE A 75 16.69 -10.27 -2.75
C ILE A 75 17.22 -10.04 -1.33
N TRP A 76 16.53 -9.17 -0.61
CA TRP A 76 16.74 -8.98 0.82
C TRP A 76 16.08 -10.11 1.61
N TRP A 77 16.83 -11.20 1.79
CA TRP A 77 16.37 -12.40 2.47
C TRP A 77 16.13 -12.18 3.97
N GLY A 78 15.11 -12.83 4.51
CA GLY A 78 14.75 -12.76 5.92
C GLY A 78 13.23 -12.91 6.16
N PRO A 79 12.72 -12.35 7.24
CA PRO A 79 11.30 -12.54 7.61
C PRO A 79 10.31 -11.90 6.64
N VAL A 80 10.76 -10.97 5.76
CA VAL A 80 9.95 -10.35 4.71
C VAL A 80 9.95 -11.17 3.44
N ASN A 81 11.12 -11.63 2.99
CA ASN A 81 11.30 -12.49 1.83
C ASN A 81 11.84 -13.84 2.31
N ILE A 82 10.92 -14.72 2.69
CA ILE A 82 11.26 -16.06 3.18
C ILE A 82 11.71 -16.89 1.99
N PRO A 83 12.90 -17.52 2.02
CA PRO A 83 13.38 -18.31 0.90
C PRO A 83 12.51 -19.57 0.70
N CYS A 84 12.31 -19.94 -0.56
CA CYS A 84 11.66 -21.14 -1.00
C CYS A 84 12.53 -21.81 -2.07
N ASP A 85 12.74 -23.11 -1.98
CA ASP A 85 13.43 -23.84 -3.05
C ASP A 85 12.53 -24.04 -4.27
N ASP A 86 13.13 -24.28 -5.43
CA ASP A 86 12.40 -24.49 -6.69
C ASP A 86 11.49 -25.73 -6.61
N HIS A 87 11.90 -26.80 -5.93
CA HIS A 87 11.10 -28.00 -5.77
C HIS A 87 9.77 -27.70 -5.04
N THR A 88 9.83 -27.01 -3.92
CA THR A 88 8.65 -26.60 -3.14
C THR A 88 7.71 -25.71 -3.98
N PHE A 89 8.28 -24.74 -4.73
CA PHE A 89 7.52 -23.92 -5.66
C PHE A 89 6.81 -24.77 -6.72
N ARG A 90 7.51 -25.73 -7.37
CA ARG A 90 6.92 -26.64 -8.37
C ARG A 90 5.79 -27.48 -7.79
N VAL A 91 5.95 -27.99 -6.57
CA VAL A 91 4.88 -28.74 -5.86
C VAL A 91 3.65 -27.85 -5.65
N ASN A 92 3.82 -26.62 -5.12
CA ASN A 92 2.70 -25.72 -4.88
C ASN A 92 2.06 -25.26 -6.19
N ARG A 93 2.85 -24.97 -7.21
CA ARG A 93 2.35 -24.64 -8.55
C ARG A 93 1.50 -25.78 -9.12
N GLN A 94 1.99 -27.03 -9.07
CA GLN A 94 1.26 -28.18 -9.58
C GLN A 94 -0.05 -28.38 -8.82
N ARG A 95 -0.05 -28.23 -7.48
CA ARG A 95 -1.28 -28.29 -6.67
C ARG A 95 -2.31 -27.25 -7.10
N ALA A 96 -1.86 -26.03 -7.38
CA ALA A 96 -2.75 -24.97 -7.86
C ALA A 96 -3.35 -25.32 -9.23
N LEU A 97 -2.55 -25.84 -10.16
CA LEU A 97 -3.01 -26.24 -11.48
C LEU A 97 -3.96 -27.44 -11.41
N ASP A 98 -3.65 -28.47 -10.61
CA ASP A 98 -4.52 -29.63 -10.42
C ASP A 98 -5.89 -29.21 -9.91
N TYR A 99 -5.92 -28.34 -8.88
CA TYR A 99 -7.18 -27.80 -8.37
C TYR A 99 -7.94 -26.99 -9.43
N LEU A 100 -7.28 -26.07 -10.12
CA LEU A 100 -7.94 -25.24 -11.14
C LEU A 100 -8.46 -26.08 -12.31
N ASN A 101 -7.77 -27.16 -12.68
CA ASN A 101 -8.22 -28.09 -13.72
C ASN A 101 -9.45 -28.91 -13.31
N THR A 102 -9.81 -29.00 -12.01
CA THR A 102 -11.07 -29.60 -11.57
C THR A 102 -12.27 -28.65 -11.63
N GLN A 103 -12.04 -27.38 -11.90
CA GLN A 103 -13.12 -26.39 -11.91
C GLN A 103 -13.91 -26.43 -13.22
N GLU A 104 -15.22 -26.23 -13.16
CA GLU A 104 -16.08 -26.15 -14.36
C GLU A 104 -15.75 -24.91 -15.20
N ARG A 105 -15.28 -23.84 -14.57
CA ARG A 105 -14.97 -22.54 -15.20
C ARG A 105 -13.81 -21.83 -14.52
N LEU A 106 -13.09 -21.06 -15.30
CA LEU A 106 -12.05 -20.17 -14.81
C LEU A 106 -12.31 -18.73 -15.30
N TYR A 107 -11.77 -17.79 -14.54
CA TYR A 107 -11.76 -16.38 -14.89
C TYR A 107 -10.31 -15.96 -15.15
N CYS A 108 -10.09 -15.33 -16.29
CA CYS A 108 -8.82 -14.76 -16.69
C CYS A 108 -8.99 -13.27 -16.88
N PHE A 109 -8.15 -12.48 -16.23
CA PHE A 109 -8.11 -11.04 -16.42
C PHE A 109 -6.70 -10.60 -16.83
N ASP A 110 -6.58 -9.99 -18.00
CA ASP A 110 -5.40 -9.34 -18.52
C ASP A 110 -5.50 -7.84 -18.27
N GLY A 111 -4.50 -7.26 -17.63
CA GLY A 111 -4.46 -5.84 -17.31
C GLY A 111 -3.04 -5.32 -17.15
N PHE A 112 -2.92 -4.03 -16.86
CA PHE A 112 -1.61 -3.40 -16.68
C PHE A 112 -1.41 -2.95 -15.22
N ALA A 113 -0.18 -3.10 -14.73
CA ALA A 113 0.29 -2.46 -13.52
C ALA A 113 1.20 -1.29 -13.90
N GLY A 114 0.77 -0.07 -13.57
CA GLY A 114 1.44 1.17 -13.94
C GLY A 114 0.79 1.93 -15.09
N TRP A 115 0.45 3.20 -14.83
CA TRP A 115 -0.19 4.07 -15.83
C TRP A 115 0.77 4.59 -16.89
N ASP A 116 2.09 4.60 -16.62
CA ASP A 116 3.08 5.00 -17.62
C ASP A 116 3.33 3.84 -18.61
N PRO A 117 2.99 4.00 -19.92
CA PRO A 117 3.16 2.93 -20.91
C PRO A 117 4.61 2.43 -21.06
N LYS A 118 5.59 3.27 -20.74
CA LYS A 118 7.02 2.94 -20.81
C LYS A 118 7.44 1.96 -19.72
N TYR A 119 6.78 2.00 -18.56
CA TYR A 119 7.17 1.26 -17.36
C TYR A 119 6.15 0.22 -16.91
N ARG A 120 4.93 0.24 -17.47
CA ARG A 120 3.85 -0.68 -17.09
C ARG A 120 4.21 -2.14 -17.30
N ILE A 121 3.65 -3.00 -16.48
CA ILE A 121 3.82 -4.45 -16.51
C ILE A 121 2.50 -5.07 -16.99
N LYS A 122 2.55 -5.97 -17.99
CA LYS A 122 1.41 -6.79 -18.43
C LYS A 122 1.21 -7.91 -17.42
N VAL A 123 0.06 -7.92 -16.75
CA VAL A 123 -0.28 -8.90 -15.71
C VAL A 123 -1.48 -9.71 -16.17
N ARG A 124 -1.36 -11.05 -16.10
CA ARG A 124 -2.47 -11.99 -16.25
C ARG A 124 -2.84 -12.57 -14.90
N VAL A 125 -4.12 -12.53 -14.55
CA VAL A 125 -4.65 -13.15 -13.35
C VAL A 125 -5.56 -14.29 -13.75
N ILE A 126 -5.32 -15.49 -13.21
CA ILE A 126 -6.12 -16.70 -13.44
C ILE A 126 -6.68 -17.15 -12.08
N CYS A 127 -7.99 -17.28 -11.98
CA CYS A 127 -8.67 -17.64 -10.72
C CYS A 127 -9.97 -18.39 -10.99
N SER A 128 -10.50 -19.06 -9.97
CA SER A 128 -11.79 -19.77 -10.04
C SER A 128 -12.98 -18.92 -9.57
N ARG A 129 -12.75 -17.81 -8.87
CA ARG A 129 -13.81 -16.96 -8.29
C ARG A 129 -14.04 -15.70 -9.12
N PRO A 130 -15.29 -15.41 -9.54
CA PRO A 130 -15.62 -14.16 -10.24
C PRO A 130 -15.33 -12.90 -9.42
N TYR A 131 -15.49 -12.94 -8.08
CA TYR A 131 -15.14 -11.81 -7.23
C TYR A 131 -13.64 -11.49 -7.29
N HIS A 132 -12.76 -12.49 -7.36
CA HIS A 132 -11.32 -12.28 -7.54
C HIS A 132 -10.99 -11.60 -8.89
N ALA A 133 -11.68 -12.02 -9.95
CA ALA A 133 -11.54 -11.39 -11.27
C ALA A 133 -12.05 -9.94 -11.26
N LEU A 134 -13.18 -9.65 -10.60
CA LEU A 134 -13.71 -8.30 -10.45
C LEU A 134 -12.76 -7.43 -9.63
N PHE A 135 -12.24 -7.95 -8.52
CA PHE A 135 -11.27 -7.25 -7.69
C PHE A 135 -10.03 -6.86 -8.50
N MET A 136 -9.43 -7.82 -9.23
CA MET A 136 -8.23 -7.52 -10.03
C MET A 136 -8.52 -6.67 -11.26
N ARG A 137 -9.72 -6.77 -11.84
CA ARG A 137 -10.19 -5.82 -12.85
C ARG A 137 -10.28 -4.38 -12.31
N THR A 138 -10.57 -4.23 -11.04
CA THR A 138 -10.57 -2.93 -10.34
C THR A 138 -9.15 -2.46 -10.04
N MET A 139 -8.29 -3.35 -9.55
CA MET A 139 -6.94 -3.00 -9.11
C MET A 139 -5.94 -2.81 -10.25
N LEU A 140 -6.05 -3.55 -11.35
CA LEU A 140 -5.22 -3.35 -12.53
C LEU A 140 -5.85 -2.31 -13.45
N ILE A 141 -5.02 -1.63 -14.24
CA ILE A 141 -5.47 -0.74 -15.29
C ILE A 141 -6.08 -1.60 -16.39
N ARG A 142 -7.33 -1.31 -16.72
CA ARG A 142 -8.11 -2.02 -17.72
C ARG A 142 -7.60 -1.67 -19.11
N PRO A 143 -7.22 -2.66 -19.95
CA PRO A 143 -6.86 -2.39 -21.33
C PRO A 143 -8.06 -1.92 -22.14
N THR A 144 -7.82 -1.07 -23.14
CA THR A 144 -8.80 -0.79 -24.18
C THR A 144 -9.02 -2.06 -25.04
N LYS A 145 -10.01 -2.05 -25.91
CA LYS A 145 -10.24 -3.19 -26.83
C LYS A 145 -9.05 -3.43 -27.74
N GLU A 146 -8.43 -2.37 -28.22
CA GLU A 146 -7.24 -2.40 -29.09
C GLU A 146 -6.03 -2.95 -28.34
N GLU A 147 -5.80 -2.47 -27.12
CA GLU A 147 -4.73 -2.97 -26.26
C GLU A 147 -4.93 -4.43 -25.88
N LEU A 148 -6.19 -4.86 -25.64
CA LEU A 148 -6.48 -6.27 -25.32
C LEU A 148 -6.22 -7.16 -26.53
N THR A 149 -6.59 -6.73 -27.75
CA THR A 149 -6.32 -7.47 -28.99
C THR A 149 -4.80 -7.64 -29.22
N SER A 150 -4.01 -6.64 -28.84
CA SER A 150 -2.54 -6.61 -28.98
C SER A 150 -1.81 -6.98 -27.68
N PHE A 151 -2.51 -7.51 -26.67
CA PHE A 151 -1.92 -7.76 -25.37
C PHE A 151 -0.74 -8.73 -25.44
N GLY A 152 -0.89 -9.83 -26.21
CA GLY A 152 0.14 -10.85 -26.36
C GLY A 152 0.46 -11.58 -25.05
N GLU A 153 1.72 -12.01 -24.90
CA GLU A 153 2.15 -12.72 -23.70
C GLU A 153 2.23 -11.78 -22.48
N PRO A 154 1.73 -12.22 -21.31
CA PRO A 154 1.88 -11.47 -20.07
C PRO A 154 3.34 -11.46 -19.62
N GLN A 155 3.75 -10.36 -18.98
CA GLN A 155 5.07 -10.26 -18.36
C GLN A 155 5.08 -10.88 -16.96
N PHE A 156 3.89 -11.04 -16.34
CA PHE A 156 3.73 -11.68 -15.04
C PHE A 156 2.37 -12.35 -14.95
N VAL A 157 2.32 -13.53 -14.30
CA VAL A 157 1.10 -14.33 -14.16
C VAL A 157 0.80 -14.59 -12.69
N ILE A 158 -0.41 -14.33 -12.26
CA ILE A 158 -0.93 -14.71 -10.94
C ILE A 158 -1.87 -15.91 -11.12
N ILE A 159 -1.54 -17.01 -10.48
CA ILE A 159 -2.37 -18.23 -10.43
C ILE A 159 -2.96 -18.33 -9.03
N ASN A 160 -4.23 -18.00 -8.89
CA ASN A 160 -4.93 -17.99 -7.61
C ASN A 160 -5.84 -19.22 -7.47
N ALA A 161 -5.38 -20.17 -6.67
CA ALA A 161 -6.10 -21.36 -6.22
C ALA A 161 -6.39 -21.28 -4.70
N GLY A 162 -6.76 -20.10 -4.20
CA GLY A 162 -6.83 -19.77 -2.77
C GLY A 162 -7.76 -20.67 -1.96
N ALA A 163 -8.83 -21.21 -2.55
CA ALA A 163 -9.72 -22.16 -1.90
C ALA A 163 -9.07 -23.56 -1.66
N PHE A 164 -7.94 -23.85 -2.31
CA PHE A 164 -7.23 -25.12 -2.15
C PHE A 164 -6.01 -24.97 -1.23
N PRO A 165 -5.85 -25.80 -0.19
CA PRO A 165 -4.76 -25.64 0.77
C PRO A 165 -3.42 -26.06 0.18
N ALA A 166 -2.36 -25.40 0.60
CA ALA A 166 -0.99 -25.90 0.42
C ALA A 166 -0.74 -27.13 1.30
N ASN A 167 0.23 -27.95 0.93
CA ASN A 167 0.62 -29.10 1.75
C ASN A 167 1.65 -28.67 2.80
N LYS A 168 1.22 -28.54 4.06
CA LYS A 168 2.07 -28.16 5.18
C LYS A 168 3.26 -29.10 5.47
N LEU A 169 3.23 -30.30 4.89
CA LEU A 169 4.30 -31.30 5.03
C LEU A 169 5.40 -31.15 3.96
N THR A 170 5.19 -30.32 2.95
CA THR A 170 6.24 -30.00 1.98
C THR A 170 7.32 -29.17 2.66
N THR A 171 8.58 -29.41 2.33
CA THR A 171 9.73 -28.70 2.90
C THR A 171 9.56 -27.18 2.81
N GLY A 172 9.89 -26.46 3.88
CA GLY A 172 9.76 -24.99 3.93
C GLY A 172 8.35 -24.45 4.15
N MET A 173 7.31 -25.32 4.18
CA MET A 173 5.93 -24.90 4.47
C MET A 173 5.68 -24.81 5.97
N GLY A 174 5.11 -23.68 6.43
CA GLY A 174 4.75 -23.47 7.84
C GLY A 174 3.26 -23.66 8.14
N SER A 175 2.41 -23.63 7.10
CA SER A 175 0.95 -23.71 7.21
C SER A 175 0.31 -24.30 5.96
N THR A 176 -1.01 -24.31 5.90
CA THR A 176 -1.79 -24.68 4.71
C THR A 176 -1.97 -23.52 3.73
N THR A 177 -1.31 -22.39 3.96
CA THR A 177 -1.30 -21.24 3.06
C THR A 177 0.08 -21.06 2.45
N SER A 178 0.13 -20.69 1.18
CA SER A 178 1.36 -20.32 0.48
C SER A 178 1.09 -19.22 -0.53
N ILE A 179 1.96 -18.21 -0.51
CA ILE A 179 2.02 -17.13 -1.48
C ILE A 179 3.44 -17.13 -2.03
N ASP A 180 3.66 -17.87 -3.12
CA ASP A 180 5.00 -18.14 -3.64
C ASP A 180 5.28 -17.30 -4.88
N LEU A 181 6.27 -16.42 -4.77
CA LEU A 181 6.74 -15.57 -5.85
C LEU A 181 7.99 -16.17 -6.50
N SER A 182 7.89 -16.54 -7.78
CA SER A 182 9.03 -16.85 -8.64
C SER A 182 9.28 -15.67 -9.59
N ILE A 183 10.46 -15.07 -9.47
CA ILE A 183 10.88 -13.94 -10.31
C ILE A 183 11.22 -14.44 -11.73
N GLU A 184 11.95 -15.56 -11.85
CA GLU A 184 12.40 -16.12 -13.12
C GLU A 184 11.24 -16.74 -13.91
N ASP A 185 10.36 -17.49 -13.25
CA ASP A 185 9.14 -18.02 -13.90
C ASP A 185 8.10 -16.91 -14.14
N LYS A 186 8.28 -15.72 -13.54
CA LYS A 186 7.34 -14.59 -13.62
C LYS A 186 5.94 -14.98 -13.14
N GLN A 187 5.87 -15.71 -12.02
CA GLN A 187 4.63 -16.25 -11.49
C GLN A 187 4.48 -15.98 -9.99
N LEU A 188 3.23 -15.73 -9.59
CA LEU A 188 2.78 -15.75 -8.21
C LEU A 188 1.74 -16.86 -8.05
N ILE A 189 1.99 -17.80 -7.16
CA ILE A 189 1.06 -18.90 -6.86
C ILE A 189 0.44 -18.64 -5.49
N ILE A 190 -0.89 -18.69 -5.40
CA ILE A 190 -1.64 -18.49 -4.16
C ILE A 190 -2.45 -19.73 -3.84
N LEU A 191 -2.22 -20.28 -2.63
CA LEU A 191 -2.93 -21.43 -2.05
C LEU A 191 -3.37 -21.09 -0.62
N GLY A 192 -4.54 -21.62 -0.20
CA GLY A 192 -5.01 -21.60 1.19
C GLY A 192 -5.38 -20.22 1.74
N THR A 193 -5.62 -19.25 0.89
CA THR A 193 -6.20 -17.94 1.24
C THR A 193 -6.99 -17.38 0.08
N GLU A 194 -8.21 -16.95 0.35
CA GLU A 194 -9.08 -16.31 -0.66
C GLU A 194 -9.12 -14.78 -0.50
N TYR A 195 -8.28 -14.21 0.37
CA TYR A 195 -8.16 -12.78 0.55
C TYR A 195 -7.56 -12.12 -0.69
N ALA A 196 -8.38 -11.33 -1.41
CA ALA A 196 -8.01 -10.76 -2.70
C ALA A 196 -6.78 -9.82 -2.64
N GLY A 197 -6.57 -9.18 -1.49
CA GLY A 197 -5.42 -8.31 -1.26
C GLY A 197 -4.04 -8.98 -1.42
N GLU A 198 -3.95 -10.32 -1.40
CA GLU A 198 -2.67 -11.00 -1.70
C GLU A 198 -2.29 -10.82 -3.18
N MET A 199 -3.24 -10.88 -4.11
CA MET A 199 -2.98 -10.63 -5.54
C MET A 199 -2.51 -9.19 -5.78
N LYS A 200 -3.23 -8.20 -5.21
CA LYS A 200 -2.86 -6.77 -5.28
C LYS A 200 -1.43 -6.55 -4.78
N LYS A 201 -1.14 -7.01 -3.57
CA LYS A 201 0.18 -6.81 -2.96
C LYS A 201 1.27 -7.67 -3.59
N GLY A 202 0.90 -8.76 -4.24
CA GLY A 202 1.77 -9.53 -5.11
C GLY A 202 2.25 -8.70 -6.30
N VAL A 203 1.35 -8.01 -7.00
CA VAL A 203 1.70 -7.08 -8.08
C VAL A 203 2.64 -5.98 -7.60
N PHE A 204 2.35 -5.38 -6.44
CA PHE A 204 3.24 -4.36 -5.86
C PHE A 204 4.62 -4.93 -5.51
N THR A 205 4.69 -6.15 -4.96
CA THR A 205 5.97 -6.83 -4.69
C THR A 205 6.78 -7.03 -5.98
N VAL A 206 6.11 -7.40 -7.07
CA VAL A 206 6.73 -7.53 -8.40
C VAL A 206 7.25 -6.18 -8.92
N ALA A 207 6.45 -5.12 -8.77
CA ALA A 207 6.89 -3.76 -9.12
C ALA A 207 8.10 -3.32 -8.28
N ASN A 208 8.13 -3.65 -6.97
CA ASN A 208 9.27 -3.40 -6.08
C ASN A 208 10.55 -4.15 -6.47
N TYR A 209 10.46 -5.23 -7.23
CA TYR A 209 11.64 -5.89 -7.80
C TYR A 209 12.09 -5.26 -9.12
N PHE A 210 11.17 -5.10 -10.07
CA PHE A 210 11.55 -4.71 -11.44
C PHE A 210 11.80 -3.21 -11.61
N ALA A 211 11.10 -2.34 -10.87
CA ALA A 211 11.27 -0.89 -11.01
C ALA A 211 12.69 -0.43 -10.64
N PRO A 212 13.29 -0.84 -9.48
CA PRO A 212 14.66 -0.46 -9.14
C PRO A 212 15.72 -0.91 -10.16
N LYS A 213 15.51 -2.04 -10.84
CA LYS A 213 16.42 -2.50 -11.93
C LYS A 213 16.44 -1.54 -13.13
N ARG A 214 15.41 -0.72 -13.27
CA ARG A 214 15.24 0.28 -14.34
C ARG A 214 15.50 1.72 -13.85
N GLY A 215 16.08 1.90 -12.66
CA GLY A 215 16.30 3.21 -12.06
C GLY A 215 15.01 3.93 -11.63
N VAL A 216 13.90 3.21 -11.51
CA VAL A 216 12.60 3.73 -11.09
C VAL A 216 12.37 3.41 -9.62
N LEU A 217 12.00 4.40 -8.82
CA LEU A 217 11.66 4.19 -7.41
C LEU A 217 10.20 3.77 -7.30
N SER A 218 9.95 2.55 -6.82
CA SER A 218 8.62 2.09 -6.39
C SER A 218 8.37 2.48 -4.94
N MET A 219 7.14 2.90 -4.62
CA MET A 219 6.82 3.56 -3.35
C MET A 219 5.46 3.14 -2.82
N HIS A 220 5.40 2.86 -1.52
CA HIS A 220 4.15 2.72 -0.78
C HIS A 220 3.74 4.09 -0.22
N CYS A 221 3.08 4.88 -1.03
CA CYS A 221 2.67 6.24 -0.70
C CYS A 221 1.40 6.62 -1.49
N SER A 222 0.65 7.61 -1.03
CA SER A 222 -0.31 8.32 -1.86
C SER A 222 0.35 9.47 -2.60
N ALA A 223 -0.26 9.91 -3.70
CA ALA A 223 0.23 11.03 -4.49
C ALA A 223 -0.91 11.94 -4.94
N THR A 224 -0.65 13.23 -4.88
CA THR A 224 -1.57 14.28 -5.36
C THR A 224 -0.84 15.26 -6.27
N ALA A 225 -1.58 16.00 -7.09
CA ALA A 225 -1.01 17.07 -7.91
C ALA A 225 -1.89 18.32 -7.86
N ASP A 226 -1.26 19.47 -7.87
CA ASP A 226 -1.95 20.76 -7.96
C ASP A 226 -2.73 20.86 -9.27
N LYS A 227 -3.99 21.31 -9.21
CA LYS A 227 -4.89 21.36 -10.36
C LYS A 227 -4.45 22.37 -11.43
N LYS A 228 -3.69 23.40 -11.06
CA LYS A 228 -3.28 24.48 -11.96
C LYS A 228 -1.87 24.29 -12.48
N THR A 229 -0.93 23.98 -11.59
CA THR A 229 0.50 23.89 -11.91
C THR A 229 0.95 22.49 -12.27
N GLY A 230 0.19 21.47 -11.85
CA GLY A 230 0.60 20.06 -11.97
C GLY A 230 1.69 19.64 -10.97
N ALA A 231 2.12 20.53 -10.06
CA ALA A 231 3.12 20.21 -9.04
C ALA A 231 2.63 19.07 -8.16
N SER A 232 3.38 17.98 -8.09
CA SER A 232 2.99 16.80 -7.35
C SER A 232 3.61 16.74 -5.96
N SER A 233 2.95 15.98 -5.07
CA SER A 233 3.42 15.68 -3.72
C SER A 233 3.22 14.20 -3.42
N LEU A 234 4.17 13.62 -2.70
CA LEU A 234 4.12 12.25 -2.20
C LEU A 234 3.87 12.25 -0.69
N LEU A 235 2.91 11.43 -0.23
CA LEU A 235 2.61 11.24 1.17
C LEU A 235 2.89 9.79 1.56
N PHE A 236 4.00 9.56 2.24
CA PHE A 236 4.33 8.27 2.82
C PHE A 236 3.73 8.14 4.23
N GLY A 237 3.34 6.94 4.60
CA GLY A 237 2.83 6.69 5.94
C GLY A 237 2.28 5.28 6.08
N LEU A 238 2.31 4.75 7.29
CA LEU A 238 1.70 3.47 7.63
C LEU A 238 0.19 3.61 7.85
N SER A 239 -0.49 2.49 8.04
CA SER A 239 -1.92 2.50 8.36
C SER A 239 -2.21 3.36 9.61
N GLY A 240 -3.22 4.20 9.54
CA GLY A 240 -3.63 5.08 10.65
C GLY A 240 -2.88 6.40 10.78
N THR A 241 -1.90 6.70 9.90
CA THR A 241 -1.21 8.00 9.88
C THR A 241 -1.98 9.10 9.13
N GLY A 242 -3.08 8.76 8.45
CA GLY A 242 -3.92 9.73 7.73
C GLY A 242 -3.59 9.87 6.25
N LYS A 243 -2.79 8.95 5.67
CA LYS A 243 -2.39 8.99 4.25
C LYS A 243 -3.59 9.20 3.30
N THR A 244 -4.60 8.35 3.36
CA THR A 244 -5.80 8.42 2.51
C THR A 244 -6.60 9.70 2.77
N THR A 245 -6.88 10.03 4.04
CA THR A 245 -7.63 11.23 4.43
C THR A 245 -6.97 12.54 3.98
N LEU A 246 -5.62 12.60 3.99
CA LEU A 246 -4.88 13.79 3.58
C LEU A 246 -4.71 13.89 2.06
N SER A 247 -4.70 12.76 1.35
CA SER A 247 -4.67 12.75 -0.11
C SER A 247 -6.05 12.99 -0.76
N ALA A 248 -7.13 12.77 -0.03
CA ALA A 248 -8.50 13.14 -0.41
C ALA A 248 -8.71 14.67 -0.20
N ASP A 249 -7.99 15.48 -0.98
CA ASP A 249 -8.07 16.94 -0.95
C ASP A 249 -8.80 17.45 -2.21
N PRO A 250 -9.99 18.08 -2.08
CA PRO A 250 -10.74 18.57 -3.24
C PRO A 250 -10.02 19.68 -4.02
N LYS A 251 -9.00 20.33 -3.42
CA LYS A 251 -8.18 21.36 -4.09
C LYS A 251 -7.14 20.77 -5.04
N ARG A 252 -6.83 19.48 -4.94
CA ARG A 252 -5.79 18.79 -5.71
C ARG A 252 -6.38 17.65 -6.53
N HIS A 253 -5.65 17.20 -7.55
CA HIS A 253 -5.94 15.94 -8.22
C HIS A 253 -5.37 14.79 -7.39
N LEU A 254 -6.15 13.73 -7.20
CA LEU A 254 -5.64 12.45 -6.73
C LEU A 254 -4.95 11.73 -7.90
N ILE A 255 -3.69 11.35 -7.72
CA ILE A 255 -2.95 10.47 -8.64
C ILE A 255 -3.14 9.01 -8.21
N GLY A 256 -3.17 8.77 -6.91
CA GLY A 256 -3.48 7.48 -6.28
C GLY A 256 -3.30 7.53 -4.78
N ASP A 257 -3.85 6.53 -4.08
CA ASP A 257 -3.92 6.53 -2.62
C ASP A 257 -2.89 5.60 -1.94
N ASP A 258 -2.19 4.69 -2.70
CA ASP A 258 -1.40 3.64 -2.05
C ASP A 258 -0.05 3.29 -2.72
N GLU A 259 0.01 3.08 -4.04
CA GLU A 259 1.17 2.48 -4.71
C GLU A 259 1.59 3.29 -5.95
N HIS A 260 2.82 3.83 -5.94
CA HIS A 260 3.33 4.69 -7.00
C HIS A 260 4.75 4.33 -7.41
N CYS A 261 5.14 4.80 -8.58
CA CYS A 261 6.52 4.82 -9.05
C CYS A 261 6.97 6.25 -9.36
N TRP A 262 8.24 6.55 -9.11
CA TRP A 262 8.91 7.78 -9.53
C TRP A 262 9.98 7.45 -10.57
N SER A 263 9.68 7.71 -11.83
CA SER A 263 10.55 7.51 -12.99
C SER A 263 11.39 8.76 -13.32
N ASP A 264 12.06 8.76 -14.46
CA ASP A 264 12.74 9.94 -14.98
C ASP A 264 11.77 10.94 -15.64
N ASP A 265 10.55 10.52 -15.92
CA ASP A 265 9.52 11.34 -16.59
C ASP A 265 8.50 11.93 -15.61
N GLY A 266 8.56 11.55 -14.31
CA GLY A 266 7.63 11.96 -13.26
C GLY A 266 7.12 10.79 -12.44
N ILE A 267 5.96 10.96 -11.80
CA ILE A 267 5.32 9.92 -11.00
C ILE A 267 4.14 9.29 -11.75
N PHE A 268 3.89 8.03 -11.47
CA PHE A 268 2.70 7.32 -11.94
C PHE A 268 2.17 6.36 -10.87
N ASN A 269 0.85 6.21 -10.85
CA ASN A 269 0.18 5.20 -10.04
C ASN A 269 0.39 3.80 -10.66
N ILE A 270 0.61 2.80 -9.82
CA ILE A 270 0.70 1.38 -10.25
C ILE A 270 -0.69 0.82 -10.50
N GLU A 271 -1.71 1.31 -9.79
CA GLU A 271 -3.03 0.73 -9.68
C GLU A 271 -4.08 1.43 -10.56
N GLY A 272 -5.09 0.66 -10.99
CA GLY A 272 -6.28 1.16 -11.69
C GLY A 272 -7.46 1.49 -10.77
N GLY A 273 -7.33 1.27 -9.46
CA GLY A 273 -8.37 1.50 -8.46
C GLY A 273 -7.80 1.71 -7.08
N CYS A 274 -8.69 1.84 -6.10
CA CYS A 274 -8.37 2.04 -4.69
C CYS A 274 -8.86 0.84 -3.87
N TYR A 275 -8.17 0.56 -2.75
CA TYR A 275 -8.53 -0.51 -1.82
C TYR A 275 -8.47 -0.02 -0.38
N ALA A 276 -9.57 0.58 0.04
CA ALA A 276 -9.68 1.28 1.33
C ALA A 276 -10.18 0.36 2.46
N LYS A 277 -9.89 0.74 3.70
CA LYS A 277 -10.60 0.19 4.87
C LYS A 277 -12.02 0.70 4.88
N ALA A 278 -12.97 -0.22 5.14
CA ALA A 278 -14.38 0.12 5.26
C ALA A 278 -14.88 0.18 6.72
N ILE A 279 -14.06 -0.28 7.69
CA ILE A 279 -14.45 -0.21 9.10
C ILE A 279 -14.66 1.23 9.57
N ASN A 280 -15.77 1.49 10.26
CA ASN A 280 -16.20 2.80 10.73
C ASN A 280 -16.31 3.88 9.63
N LEU A 281 -16.53 3.47 8.37
CA LEU A 281 -16.71 4.39 7.26
C LEU A 281 -18.05 5.10 7.39
N THR A 282 -18.03 6.43 7.26
CA THR A 282 -19.25 7.26 7.19
C THR A 282 -19.14 8.27 6.06
N SER A 283 -20.28 8.78 5.60
CA SER A 283 -20.35 9.84 4.59
C SER A 283 -19.70 11.15 5.04
N GLU A 284 -19.60 11.38 6.35
CA GLU A 284 -19.00 12.57 6.94
C GLU A 284 -17.47 12.43 7.07
N SER A 285 -16.99 11.23 7.43
CA SER A 285 -15.57 11.00 7.68
C SER A 285 -14.75 10.88 6.40
N GLU A 286 -15.26 10.13 5.43
CA GLU A 286 -14.57 9.84 4.15
C GLU A 286 -15.62 9.84 2.99
N PRO A 287 -16.14 11.01 2.62
CA PRO A 287 -17.25 11.13 1.67
C PRO A 287 -16.93 10.54 0.29
N ASP A 288 -15.71 10.74 -0.20
CA ASP A 288 -15.30 10.24 -1.53
C ASP A 288 -15.28 8.71 -1.58
N ILE A 289 -14.77 8.06 -0.52
CA ILE A 289 -14.76 6.61 -0.42
C ILE A 289 -16.18 6.07 -0.29
N PHE A 290 -17.00 6.70 0.57
CA PHE A 290 -18.39 6.29 0.79
C PHE A 290 -19.19 6.33 -0.51
N GLN A 291 -19.06 7.38 -1.31
CA GLN A 291 -19.72 7.53 -2.60
C GLN A 291 -19.18 6.60 -3.70
N ALA A 292 -17.90 6.21 -3.61
CA ALA A 292 -17.28 5.29 -4.55
C ALA A 292 -17.71 3.82 -4.35
N LEU A 293 -18.28 3.48 -3.19
CA LEU A 293 -18.81 2.16 -2.91
C LEU A 293 -20.21 2.01 -3.50
N ARG A 294 -20.26 1.73 -4.79
CA ARG A 294 -21.47 1.58 -5.61
C ARG A 294 -21.30 0.45 -6.62
N PHE A 295 -22.25 0.26 -7.54
CA PHE A 295 -22.11 -0.74 -8.60
C PHE A 295 -20.77 -0.61 -9.34
N GLY A 296 -20.05 -1.73 -9.43
CA GLY A 296 -18.66 -1.81 -9.93
C GLY A 296 -17.62 -1.91 -8.83
N ALA A 297 -17.98 -1.65 -7.56
CA ALA A 297 -17.12 -1.85 -6.39
C ALA A 297 -17.33 -3.23 -5.75
N VAL A 298 -16.35 -3.67 -4.98
CA VAL A 298 -16.42 -4.88 -4.14
C VAL A 298 -16.25 -4.48 -2.68
N LEU A 299 -17.14 -4.93 -1.81
CA LEU A 299 -16.99 -4.89 -0.36
C LEU A 299 -16.62 -6.29 0.16
N GLU A 300 -15.51 -6.37 0.85
CA GLU A 300 -15.00 -7.63 1.43
C GLU A 300 -15.26 -7.72 2.92
N ASN A 301 -15.86 -8.85 3.33
CA ASN A 301 -16.01 -9.25 4.72
C ASN A 301 -16.80 -8.23 5.57
N VAL A 302 -17.77 -7.55 4.97
CA VAL A 302 -18.71 -6.66 5.66
C VAL A 302 -19.98 -7.42 6.05
N VAL A 303 -20.69 -6.91 7.04
CA VAL A 303 -22.00 -7.42 7.47
C VAL A 303 -23.09 -6.56 6.85
N LEU A 304 -24.17 -7.21 6.40
CA LEU A 304 -25.38 -6.57 5.91
C LEU A 304 -26.50 -6.71 6.94
N ASP A 305 -27.32 -5.67 7.04
CA ASP A 305 -28.60 -5.72 7.74
C ASP A 305 -29.70 -6.42 6.91
N GLU A 306 -30.93 -6.46 7.43
CA GLU A 306 -32.08 -7.11 6.78
C GLU A 306 -32.47 -6.44 5.44
N ASP A 307 -32.22 -5.13 5.31
CA ASP A 307 -32.49 -4.33 4.11
C ASP A 307 -31.30 -4.29 3.14
N ARG A 308 -30.25 -5.07 3.41
CA ARG A 308 -28.97 -5.10 2.70
C ARG A 308 -28.15 -3.81 2.82
N GLY A 309 -28.44 -2.99 3.81
CA GLY A 309 -27.57 -1.90 4.21
C GLY A 309 -26.25 -2.44 4.78
N VAL A 310 -25.16 -1.74 4.54
CA VAL A 310 -23.84 -2.18 5.05
C VAL A 310 -23.63 -1.63 6.45
N ASP A 311 -23.46 -2.50 7.43
CA ASP A 311 -23.00 -2.11 8.77
C ASP A 311 -21.47 -2.01 8.80
N TYR A 312 -20.96 -0.80 8.59
CA TYR A 312 -19.52 -0.52 8.64
C TYR A 312 -18.93 -0.56 10.06
N THR A 313 -19.77 -0.67 11.11
CA THR A 313 -19.29 -0.75 12.49
C THR A 313 -19.20 -2.18 13.01
N ASP A 314 -19.83 -3.13 12.31
CA ASP A 314 -19.80 -4.54 12.71
C ASP A 314 -18.42 -5.15 12.47
N THR A 315 -17.89 -5.74 13.53
CA THR A 315 -16.57 -6.39 13.56
C THR A 315 -16.64 -7.90 13.75
N SER A 316 -17.84 -8.48 13.70
CA SER A 316 -18.09 -9.91 13.98
C SER A 316 -17.32 -10.84 13.02
N ILE A 317 -17.11 -10.42 11.78
CA ILE A 317 -16.29 -11.15 10.81
C ILE A 317 -14.82 -10.75 10.95
N THR A 318 -14.53 -9.44 10.95
CA THR A 318 -13.16 -8.92 11.01
C THR A 318 -13.11 -7.42 11.27
N LEU A 319 -12.01 -6.96 11.87
CA LEU A 319 -11.64 -5.53 11.90
C LEU A 319 -11.05 -5.03 10.56
N ASN A 320 -10.83 -5.92 9.58
CA ASN A 320 -10.19 -5.62 8.30
C ASN A 320 -11.17 -5.65 7.13
N THR A 321 -12.37 -5.11 7.32
CA THR A 321 -13.33 -4.91 6.23
C THR A 321 -12.75 -3.99 5.17
N ARG A 322 -13.01 -4.27 3.89
CA ARG A 322 -12.40 -3.55 2.78
C ARG A 322 -13.40 -3.19 1.68
N GLY A 323 -13.14 -2.05 1.02
CA GLY A 323 -13.83 -1.66 -0.20
C GLY A 323 -12.83 -1.46 -1.34
N ALA A 324 -13.05 -2.16 -2.46
CA ALA A 324 -12.28 -2.00 -3.70
C ALA A 324 -13.15 -1.31 -4.74
N TYR A 325 -12.68 -0.24 -5.35
CA TYR A 325 -13.41 0.55 -6.35
C TYR A 325 -12.47 1.12 -7.40
N PRO A 326 -12.96 1.31 -8.66
CA PRO A 326 -12.19 1.96 -9.71
C PRO A 326 -11.79 3.39 -9.31
N ILE A 327 -10.59 3.83 -9.66
CA ILE A 327 -10.11 5.17 -9.30
C ILE A 327 -10.96 6.27 -9.94
N GLU A 328 -11.59 6.00 -11.08
CA GLU A 328 -12.51 6.91 -11.79
C GLU A 328 -13.78 7.21 -10.97
N PHE A 329 -14.04 6.49 -9.89
CA PHE A 329 -15.16 6.78 -8.99
C PHE A 329 -14.86 7.94 -8.04
N ILE A 330 -13.60 8.34 -7.93
CA ILE A 330 -13.16 9.51 -7.17
C ILE A 330 -13.19 10.73 -8.10
N GLU A 331 -14.00 11.73 -7.75
CA GLU A 331 -14.29 12.89 -8.60
C GLU A 331 -13.06 13.69 -9.01
N ASN A 332 -12.11 13.87 -8.09
CA ASN A 332 -10.88 14.63 -8.33
C ASN A 332 -9.70 13.76 -8.80
N ALA A 333 -9.92 12.48 -9.15
CA ALA A 333 -8.89 11.63 -9.71
C ALA A 333 -8.42 12.15 -11.09
N LYS A 334 -7.12 12.13 -11.31
CA LYS A 334 -6.54 12.46 -12.61
C LYS A 334 -6.37 11.21 -13.44
N ILE A 335 -6.98 11.19 -14.62
CA ILE A 335 -6.86 10.08 -15.57
C ILE A 335 -6.20 10.60 -16.87
N PRO A 336 -5.11 10.01 -17.34
CA PRO A 336 -4.30 8.95 -16.72
C PRO A 336 -3.64 9.41 -15.42
N CYS A 337 -3.40 8.46 -14.50
CA CYS A 337 -2.83 8.73 -13.17
C CYS A 337 -1.30 8.98 -13.25
N LEU A 338 -0.95 10.08 -13.87
CA LEU A 338 0.42 10.57 -14.12
C LEU A 338 0.57 12.00 -13.61
N ALA A 339 1.73 12.33 -13.05
CA ALA A 339 2.07 13.70 -12.72
C ALA A 339 3.57 13.96 -12.91
N GLY A 340 3.96 15.24 -12.92
CA GLY A 340 5.36 15.65 -12.95
C GLY A 340 6.13 15.23 -11.69
N HIS A 341 7.40 15.61 -11.63
CA HIS A 341 8.24 15.31 -10.46
C HIS A 341 7.69 15.97 -9.20
N PRO A 342 7.72 15.27 -8.06
CA PRO A 342 7.30 15.85 -6.78
C PRO A 342 8.13 17.07 -6.39
N THR A 343 7.45 18.11 -5.93
CA THR A 343 8.07 19.25 -5.28
C THR A 343 8.25 19.00 -3.79
N ASP A 344 7.37 18.15 -3.22
CA ASP A 344 7.34 17.85 -1.81
C ASP A 344 7.16 16.36 -1.55
N VAL A 345 7.96 15.83 -0.65
CA VAL A 345 7.90 14.48 -0.10
C VAL A 345 7.54 14.60 1.37
N ILE A 346 6.43 14.01 1.79
CA ILE A 346 5.89 14.15 3.12
C ILE A 346 5.87 12.77 3.80
N PHE A 347 6.61 12.65 4.90
CA PHE A 347 6.58 11.46 5.76
C PHE A 347 5.58 11.69 6.88
N LEU A 348 4.46 10.96 6.83
CA LEU A 348 3.44 10.97 7.87
C LEU A 348 3.82 10.00 8.98
N THR A 349 3.80 10.47 10.21
CA THR A 349 3.92 9.64 11.40
C THR A 349 2.75 9.90 12.34
N CYS A 350 2.40 8.92 13.16
CA CYS A 350 1.46 9.11 14.27
C CYS A 350 2.24 8.82 15.56
N ASP A 351 2.85 9.86 16.12
CA ASP A 351 3.62 9.73 17.36
C ASP A 351 2.69 9.64 18.57
N ALA A 352 2.75 8.53 19.31
CA ALA A 352 2.01 8.34 20.55
C ALA A 352 2.84 8.65 21.81
N PHE A 353 4.09 9.06 21.64
CA PHE A 353 4.93 9.55 22.76
C PHE A 353 4.74 11.05 23.00
N GLY A 354 4.23 11.77 22.01
CA GLY A 354 3.95 13.20 22.07
C GLY A 354 5.19 14.09 22.05
N VAL A 355 6.29 13.62 21.48
CA VAL A 355 7.59 14.30 21.44
C VAL A 355 8.00 14.78 20.05
N LEU A 356 7.46 14.19 18.98
CA LEU A 356 7.72 14.65 17.63
C LEU A 356 6.90 15.91 17.32
N PRO A 357 7.52 16.91 16.64
CA PRO A 357 6.83 18.13 16.27
C PRO A 357 5.74 17.88 15.22
N PRO A 358 4.71 18.75 15.16
CA PRO A 358 3.68 18.69 14.12
C PRO A 358 4.25 18.71 12.71
N VAL A 359 5.33 19.47 12.48
CA VAL A 359 6.03 19.51 11.20
C VAL A 359 7.51 19.89 11.35
N SER A 360 8.35 19.25 10.55
CA SER A 360 9.78 19.55 10.43
C SER A 360 10.24 19.41 8.98
N ALA A 361 11.18 20.26 8.58
CA ALA A 361 11.95 20.07 7.36
C ALA A 361 13.10 19.10 7.62
N LEU A 362 13.32 18.18 6.71
CA LEU A 362 14.38 17.17 6.79
C LEU A 362 15.50 17.49 5.79
N SER A 363 16.76 17.43 6.25
CA SER A 363 17.90 17.37 5.34
C SER A 363 17.88 16.05 4.55
N PRO A 364 18.58 15.95 3.41
CA PRO A 364 18.66 14.69 2.65
C PRO A 364 19.06 13.48 3.51
N ALA A 365 20.00 13.66 4.42
CA ALA A 365 20.47 12.58 5.30
C ALA A 365 19.42 12.19 6.35
N HIS A 366 18.75 13.16 6.99
CA HIS A 366 17.60 12.88 7.87
C HIS A 366 16.45 12.22 7.10
N ALA A 367 16.17 12.65 5.88
CA ALA A 367 15.14 12.05 5.03
C ALA A 367 15.42 10.56 4.78
N MET A 368 16.65 10.20 4.42
CA MET A 368 17.03 8.79 4.22
C MET A 368 16.92 7.99 5.51
N TYR A 369 17.38 8.54 6.65
CA TYR A 369 17.29 7.88 7.95
C TYR A 369 15.83 7.58 8.34
N HIS A 370 14.95 8.59 8.22
CA HIS A 370 13.53 8.44 8.55
C HIS A 370 12.78 7.58 7.53
N PHE A 371 13.15 7.61 6.25
CA PHE A 371 12.58 6.74 5.24
C PHE A 371 12.94 5.26 5.49
N ILE A 372 14.21 4.96 5.80
CA ILE A 372 14.63 3.61 6.15
C ILE A 372 13.95 3.14 7.46
N SER A 373 13.74 4.03 8.42
CA SER A 373 13.07 3.70 9.68
C SER A 373 11.57 3.43 9.48
N GLY A 374 10.86 4.28 8.73
CA GLY A 374 9.41 4.15 8.48
C GLY A 374 8.59 4.09 9.77
N TYR A 375 8.74 5.12 10.63
CA TYR A 375 8.20 5.12 11.97
C TYR A 375 6.72 5.52 12.04
N THR A 376 5.98 4.81 12.88
CA THR A 376 4.72 5.24 13.50
C THR A 376 4.60 4.61 14.88
N ALA A 377 3.57 4.97 15.65
CA ALA A 377 3.26 4.31 16.91
C ALA A 377 1.86 3.68 16.86
N LYS A 378 1.71 2.54 17.52
CA LYS A 378 0.42 1.97 17.88
C LYS A 378 -0.04 2.62 19.17
N VAL A 379 -1.32 2.98 19.22
CA VAL A 379 -1.91 3.67 20.35
C VAL A 379 -2.51 2.67 21.31
N ALA A 380 -2.33 2.87 22.61
CA ALA A 380 -2.97 2.07 23.64
C ALA A 380 -4.50 2.06 23.46
N GLY A 381 -5.11 0.87 23.53
CA GLY A 381 -6.56 0.68 23.41
C GLY A 381 -7.11 0.68 21.96
N THR A 382 -6.27 0.84 20.93
CA THR A 382 -6.69 0.76 19.51
C THR A 382 -6.48 -0.63 18.89
N GLU A 383 -5.70 -1.48 19.55
CA GLU A 383 -5.52 -2.90 19.20
C GLU A 383 -5.57 -3.75 20.48
N MET A 384 -6.09 -4.97 20.38
CA MET A 384 -6.13 -5.89 21.53
C MET A 384 -4.72 -6.15 22.07
N GLY A 385 -4.54 -5.96 23.39
CA GLY A 385 -3.26 -6.21 24.08
C GLY A 385 -2.27 -5.04 24.07
N VAL A 386 -2.59 -3.90 23.48
CA VAL A 386 -1.76 -2.69 23.51
C VAL A 386 -2.21 -1.81 24.69
N THR A 387 -1.46 -1.86 25.79
CA THR A 387 -1.73 -1.08 27.03
C THR A 387 -0.89 0.20 27.11
N GLU A 388 0.23 0.27 26.40
CA GLU A 388 1.11 1.43 26.32
C GLU A 388 1.44 1.74 24.85
N PRO A 389 1.86 2.98 24.51
CA PRO A 389 2.34 3.31 23.17
C PRO A 389 3.48 2.40 22.74
N GLN A 390 3.34 1.75 21.59
CA GLN A 390 4.37 0.88 21.01
C GLN A 390 4.86 1.45 19.70
N THR A 391 6.19 1.49 19.53
CA THR A 391 6.78 1.85 18.23
C THR A 391 6.53 0.77 17.20
N THR A 392 6.22 1.20 16.00
CA THR A 392 6.17 0.36 14.81
C THR A 392 7.12 0.94 13.78
N PHE A 393 8.02 0.13 13.28
CA PHE A 393 8.96 0.48 12.22
C PHE A 393 8.70 -0.41 11.01
N SER A 394 8.62 0.20 9.83
CA SER A 394 8.44 -0.51 8.57
C SER A 394 9.27 0.20 7.50
N PRO A 395 10.42 -0.37 7.11
CA PRO A 395 11.37 0.31 6.24
C PRO A 395 10.69 0.78 4.95
N CYS A 396 11.03 2.01 4.54
CA CYS A 396 10.46 2.69 3.38
C CYS A 396 8.92 2.80 3.42
N PHE A 397 8.32 2.75 4.62
CA PHE A 397 6.85 2.69 4.86
C PHE A 397 6.15 1.52 4.16
N GLY A 398 6.91 0.57 3.62
CA GLY A 398 6.40 -0.54 2.81
C GLY A 398 7.12 -1.87 3.07
N GLY A 399 7.75 -2.06 4.24
CA GLY A 399 8.61 -3.19 4.58
C GLY A 399 8.14 -4.56 4.09
N PRO A 400 6.86 -4.96 4.29
CA PRO A 400 6.37 -6.27 3.84
C PRO A 400 6.40 -6.51 2.33
N PHE A 401 6.61 -5.47 1.52
CA PHE A 401 6.57 -5.51 0.05
C PHE A 401 7.93 -5.30 -0.60
N LEU A 402 8.94 -4.92 0.17
CA LEU A 402 10.30 -4.69 -0.34
C LEU A 402 10.94 -6.02 -0.73
N VAL A 403 11.59 -6.03 -1.90
CA VAL A 403 12.33 -7.21 -2.38
C VAL A 403 13.83 -6.97 -2.26
N TRP A 404 14.30 -5.78 -2.64
CA TRP A 404 15.68 -5.35 -2.42
C TRP A 404 15.89 -4.88 -0.97
N HIS A 405 17.14 -4.79 -0.55
CA HIS A 405 17.47 -4.17 0.73
C HIS A 405 16.95 -2.71 0.79
N PRO A 406 16.41 -2.25 1.92
CA PRO A 406 15.84 -0.90 2.07
C PRO A 406 16.75 0.25 1.61
N SER A 407 18.09 0.09 1.73
CA SER A 407 19.06 1.08 1.25
C SER A 407 18.92 1.36 -0.25
N LYS A 408 18.56 0.35 -1.06
CA LYS A 408 18.38 0.53 -2.51
C LYS A 408 17.27 1.53 -2.84
N TYR A 409 16.14 1.45 -2.13
CA TYR A 409 15.04 2.39 -2.30
C TYR A 409 15.38 3.78 -1.75
N ALA A 410 16.10 3.83 -0.62
CA ALA A 410 16.53 5.09 -0.02
C ALA A 410 17.53 5.83 -0.91
N GLU A 411 18.46 5.13 -1.55
CA GLU A 411 19.40 5.68 -2.53
C GLU A 411 18.66 6.28 -3.74
N LEU A 412 17.69 5.53 -4.31
CA LEU A 412 16.86 6.02 -5.42
C LEU A 412 16.05 7.25 -5.01
N LEU A 413 15.48 7.26 -3.80
CA LEU A 413 14.76 8.44 -3.28
C LEU A 413 15.70 9.64 -3.17
N ALA A 414 16.87 9.46 -2.56
CA ALA A 414 17.86 10.53 -2.39
C ALA A 414 18.35 11.09 -3.74
N GLU A 415 18.60 10.23 -4.72
CA GLU A 415 18.98 10.64 -6.06
C GLU A 415 17.90 11.50 -6.71
N LYS A 416 16.64 11.03 -6.70
CA LYS A 416 15.52 11.74 -7.31
C LYS A 416 15.21 13.06 -6.59
N MET A 417 15.25 13.08 -5.26
CA MET A 417 15.08 14.31 -4.46
C MET A 417 16.14 15.37 -4.85
N ARG A 418 17.42 14.96 -4.93
CA ARG A 418 18.52 15.86 -5.32
C ARG A 418 18.36 16.35 -6.76
N ARG A 419 18.03 15.45 -7.70
CA ARG A 419 17.90 15.77 -9.13
C ARG A 419 16.76 16.76 -9.41
N HIS A 420 15.68 16.66 -8.64
CA HIS A 420 14.46 17.45 -8.85
C HIS A 420 14.21 18.49 -7.77
N ASN A 421 15.19 18.72 -6.84
CA ASN A 421 15.10 19.68 -5.76
C ASN A 421 13.83 19.52 -4.89
N ALA A 422 13.39 18.27 -4.67
CA ALA A 422 12.22 18.00 -3.86
C ALA A 422 12.52 18.25 -2.38
N ARG A 423 11.64 18.99 -1.71
CA ARG A 423 11.70 19.24 -0.26
C ARG A 423 11.16 18.03 0.48
N VAL A 424 11.67 17.77 1.68
CA VAL A 424 11.19 16.67 2.51
C VAL A 424 10.72 17.17 3.86
N TRP A 425 9.56 16.66 4.25
CA TRP A 425 8.87 17.04 5.48
C TRP A 425 8.55 15.80 6.32
N LEU A 426 8.72 15.91 7.64
CA LEU A 426 8.13 14.98 8.60
C LEU A 426 6.90 15.64 9.22
N VAL A 427 5.74 15.01 9.08
CA VAL A 427 4.47 15.53 9.61
C VAL A 427 3.90 14.54 10.62
N ASN A 428 3.71 15.00 11.85
CA ASN A 428 3.13 14.21 12.93
C ASN A 428 1.61 14.43 13.00
N THR A 429 0.85 13.36 12.85
CA THR A 429 -0.63 13.31 12.99
C THR A 429 -1.06 12.69 14.32
N GLY A 430 -0.11 12.41 15.19
CA GLY A 430 -0.30 11.81 16.50
C GLY A 430 -0.55 12.81 17.62
N TRP A 431 0.18 12.67 18.71
CA TRP A 431 0.00 13.46 19.94
C TRP A 431 1.08 14.54 20.07
N GLY A 432 0.74 15.57 20.84
CA GLY A 432 1.65 16.60 21.31
C GLY A 432 1.34 16.95 22.78
N GLY A 433 2.35 17.45 23.51
CA GLY A 433 2.22 17.78 24.93
C GLY A 433 2.14 16.57 25.89
N GLY A 434 2.46 15.38 25.38
CA GLY A 434 2.37 14.08 26.07
C GLY A 434 1.73 13.03 25.19
N GLY A 435 1.76 11.77 25.63
CA GLY A 435 1.07 10.66 24.98
C GLY A 435 -0.45 10.64 25.26
N PRO A 436 -1.17 9.58 24.79
CA PRO A 436 -2.59 9.38 25.08
C PRO A 436 -2.90 9.48 26.57
N GLY A 437 -3.95 10.22 26.93
CA GLY A 437 -4.33 10.47 28.32
C GLY A 437 -3.67 11.67 28.97
N ALA A 438 -2.49 12.11 28.53
CA ALA A 438 -1.79 13.29 29.03
C ALA A 438 -1.74 14.42 27.99
N GLY A 439 -1.39 14.10 26.76
CA GLY A 439 -1.33 15.03 25.64
C GLY A 439 -2.64 15.11 24.84
N LYS A 440 -2.62 15.90 23.78
CA LYS A 440 -3.74 16.02 22.83
C LYS A 440 -3.31 15.56 21.46
N ARG A 441 -4.19 14.83 20.77
CA ARG A 441 -3.95 14.48 19.37
C ARG A 441 -3.99 15.74 18.50
N ILE A 442 -3.05 15.88 17.59
CA ILE A 442 -3.02 16.96 16.61
C ILE A 442 -4.27 16.87 15.74
N SER A 443 -5.05 17.94 15.70
CA SER A 443 -6.34 17.93 14.99
C SER A 443 -6.14 17.81 13.48
N LEU A 444 -7.10 17.18 12.80
CA LEU A 444 -7.09 17.10 11.34
C LEU A 444 -7.07 18.50 10.69
N LYS A 445 -7.74 19.48 11.32
CA LYS A 445 -7.70 20.89 10.89
C LYS A 445 -6.26 21.45 10.87
N ASN A 446 -5.50 21.23 11.95
CA ASN A 446 -4.10 21.68 12.02
C ASN A 446 -3.22 20.93 11.02
N THR A 447 -3.41 19.61 10.88
CA THR A 447 -2.67 18.80 9.90
C THR A 447 -2.94 19.27 8.47
N ARG A 448 -4.21 19.56 8.11
CA ARG A 448 -4.55 20.11 6.78
C ARG A 448 -3.92 21.49 6.56
N ALA A 449 -3.92 22.37 7.56
CA ALA A 449 -3.24 23.67 7.46
C ALA A 449 -1.73 23.52 7.23
N ILE A 450 -1.08 22.54 7.88
CA ILE A 450 0.33 22.22 7.65
C ILE A 450 0.55 21.75 6.19
N ILE A 451 -0.28 20.84 5.71
CA ILE A 451 -0.19 20.32 4.33
C ILE A 451 -0.42 21.46 3.31
N ASP A 452 -1.41 22.33 3.54
CA ASP A 452 -1.66 23.51 2.71
C ASP A 452 -0.41 24.44 2.67
N ALA A 453 0.20 24.69 3.84
CA ALA A 453 1.40 25.54 3.96
C ALA A 453 2.67 24.90 3.32
N ILE A 454 2.75 23.57 3.27
CA ILE A 454 3.78 22.86 2.49
C ILE A 454 3.54 23.12 1.00
N HIS A 455 2.31 22.92 0.53
CA HIS A 455 1.97 22.99 -0.88
C HIS A 455 2.06 24.39 -1.47
N ASP A 456 1.68 25.43 -0.72
CA ASP A 456 1.79 26.82 -1.15
C ASP A 456 3.20 27.43 -0.96
N GLY A 457 4.10 26.67 -0.32
CA GLY A 457 5.50 27.05 -0.09
C GLY A 457 5.71 28.05 1.04
N SER A 458 4.68 28.44 1.80
CA SER A 458 4.79 29.35 2.94
C SER A 458 5.63 28.73 4.06
N LEU A 459 5.46 27.43 4.32
CA LEU A 459 6.23 26.71 5.34
C LEU A 459 7.73 26.63 5.01
N ALA A 460 8.11 26.60 3.74
CA ALA A 460 9.52 26.60 3.32
C ALA A 460 10.24 27.94 3.62
N LYS A 461 9.49 29.00 3.91
CA LYS A 461 10.00 30.34 4.27
C LYS A 461 9.84 30.62 5.75
N ALA A 462 9.20 29.74 6.50
CA ALA A 462 8.94 29.90 7.92
C ALA A 462 10.24 29.84 8.74
N ARG A 463 10.25 30.56 9.88
CA ARG A 463 11.34 30.43 10.86
C ARG A 463 11.36 29.01 11.41
N THR A 464 12.56 28.44 11.54
CA THR A 464 12.78 27.11 12.11
C THR A 464 13.65 27.17 13.36
N GLU A 465 13.55 26.14 14.18
CA GLU A 465 14.42 25.87 15.33
C GLU A 465 14.93 24.43 15.23
N ARG A 466 16.23 24.25 15.49
CA ARG A 466 16.82 22.91 15.42
C ARG A 466 16.45 22.09 16.65
N ASP A 467 15.87 20.89 16.41
CA ASP A 467 15.57 19.95 17.49
C ASP A 467 16.86 19.40 18.10
N PRO A 468 17.03 19.47 19.44
CA PRO A 468 18.28 19.05 20.09
C PRO A 468 18.49 17.53 20.12
N VAL A 469 17.41 16.72 20.02
CA VAL A 469 17.44 15.26 20.08
C VAL A 469 17.44 14.68 18.68
N PHE A 470 16.47 15.06 17.85
CA PHE A 470 16.28 14.48 16.52
C PHE A 470 17.06 15.21 15.42
N GLY A 471 17.52 16.44 15.68
CA GLY A 471 18.44 17.18 14.81
C GLY A 471 17.81 17.81 13.56
N PHE A 472 16.49 17.68 13.35
CA PHE A 472 15.82 18.30 12.21
C PHE A 472 15.32 19.73 12.50
N GLU A 473 14.94 20.44 11.43
CA GLU A 473 14.48 21.83 11.49
C GLU A 473 12.98 21.86 11.75
N VAL A 474 12.60 22.21 12.98
CA VAL A 474 11.20 22.30 13.42
C VAL A 474 10.64 23.66 13.02
N ALA A 475 9.49 23.71 12.39
CA ALA A 475 8.83 24.97 12.09
C ALA A 475 8.36 25.65 13.39
N ALA A 476 8.79 26.89 13.59
CA ALA A 476 8.40 27.72 14.73
C ALA A 476 7.11 28.54 14.47
N GLU A 477 6.71 28.62 13.21
CA GLU A 477 5.48 29.26 12.75
C GLU A 477 4.88 28.50 11.57
N CYS A 478 3.54 28.45 11.48
CA CYS A 478 2.81 27.85 10.38
C CYS A 478 1.45 28.54 10.26
N PRO A 479 1.06 29.05 9.08
CA PRO A 479 -0.24 29.69 8.88
C PRO A 479 -1.39 28.77 9.31
N GLY A 480 -2.31 29.30 10.11
CA GLY A 480 -3.49 28.58 10.58
C GLY A 480 -3.25 27.51 11.67
N VAL A 481 -2.01 27.41 12.17
CA VAL A 481 -1.65 26.49 13.26
C VAL A 481 -1.19 27.28 14.49
N PRO A 482 -1.71 26.98 15.70
CA PRO A 482 -1.26 27.64 16.92
C PRO A 482 0.23 27.42 17.18
N SER A 483 1.00 28.50 17.42
CA SER A 483 2.46 28.42 17.59
C SER A 483 2.89 27.61 18.83
N GLU A 484 2.07 27.58 19.85
CA GLU A 484 2.32 26.84 21.10
C GLU A 484 2.42 25.32 20.91
N ILE A 485 1.83 24.75 19.83
CA ILE A 485 1.93 23.32 19.57
C ILE A 485 3.09 22.96 18.65
N LEU A 486 3.66 23.92 17.92
CA LEU A 486 4.67 23.65 16.89
C LEU A 486 6.00 23.15 17.47
N ILE A 487 6.41 23.68 18.62
CA ILE A 487 7.62 23.26 19.35
C ILE A 487 7.19 22.30 20.47
N PRO A 488 7.40 20.99 20.35
CA PRO A 488 6.84 19.99 21.28
C PRO A 488 7.20 20.26 22.75
N ARG A 489 8.44 20.63 23.01
CA ARG A 489 8.92 20.95 24.36
C ARG A 489 8.07 22.03 25.04
N ASN A 490 7.56 23.00 24.28
CA ASN A 490 6.74 24.10 24.81
C ASN A 490 5.34 23.61 25.23
N ALA A 491 4.81 22.62 24.53
CA ALA A 491 3.49 22.02 24.81
C ALA A 491 3.48 21.10 26.05
N TRP A 492 4.65 20.64 26.52
CA TRP A 492 4.72 19.78 27.71
C TRP A 492 4.75 20.61 28.99
N ALA A 493 3.94 20.23 29.99
CA ALA A 493 3.97 20.85 31.31
C ALA A 493 5.31 20.60 32.04
N ASN A 494 5.82 19.36 31.96
CA ASN A 494 7.11 18.97 32.55
C ASN A 494 8.16 18.80 31.45
N LYS A 495 9.12 19.74 31.40
CA LYS A 495 10.17 19.74 30.37
C LYS A 495 11.19 18.60 30.52
N ALA A 496 11.48 18.18 31.78
CA ALA A 496 12.38 17.05 32.03
C ALA A 496 11.75 15.73 31.59
N ALA A 497 10.43 15.55 31.78
CA ALA A 497 9.70 14.40 31.28
C ALA A 497 9.69 14.37 29.73
N TYR A 498 9.55 15.52 29.07
CA TYR A 498 9.70 15.61 27.62
C TYR A 498 11.06 15.10 27.17
N GLU A 499 12.15 15.62 27.77
CA GLU A 499 13.52 15.25 27.39
C GLU A 499 13.80 13.77 27.59
N ALA A 500 13.35 13.19 28.71
CA ALA A 500 13.47 11.76 28.97
C ALA A 500 12.72 10.91 27.93
N THR A 501 11.49 11.33 27.58
CA THR A 501 10.66 10.61 26.60
C THR A 501 11.22 10.74 25.19
N ALA A 502 11.73 11.92 24.81
CA ALA A 502 12.37 12.14 23.51
C ALA A 502 13.62 11.26 23.34
N ARG A 503 14.48 11.18 24.38
CA ARG A 503 15.65 10.29 24.36
C ARG A 503 15.26 8.81 24.33
N LYS A 504 14.21 8.42 25.05
CA LYS A 504 13.67 7.05 24.96
C LYS A 504 13.27 6.70 23.53
N LEU A 505 12.54 7.57 22.84
CA LEU A 505 12.15 7.37 21.44
C LEU A 505 13.37 7.35 20.53
N ALA A 506 14.34 8.25 20.72
CA ALA A 506 15.61 8.26 20.00
C ALA A 506 16.36 6.94 20.10
N GLY A 507 16.44 6.35 21.31
CA GLY A 507 17.02 5.03 21.52
C GLY A 507 16.32 3.92 20.76
N LEU A 508 14.98 3.97 20.65
CA LEU A 508 14.20 3.00 19.87
C LEU A 508 14.46 3.13 18.37
N PHE A 509 14.61 4.36 17.85
CA PHE A 509 15.02 4.61 16.47
C PHE A 509 16.41 4.02 16.19
N ASN A 510 17.39 4.29 17.06
CA ASN A 510 18.76 3.82 16.88
C ASN A 510 18.83 2.29 16.89
N LYS A 511 18.15 1.64 17.84
CA LYS A 511 18.07 0.18 17.90
C LYS A 511 17.44 -0.43 16.65
N ASN A 512 16.36 0.16 16.13
CA ASN A 512 15.75 -0.31 14.88
C ASN A 512 16.70 -0.14 13.70
N PHE A 513 17.40 0.99 13.62
CA PHE A 513 18.26 1.33 12.49
C PHE A 513 19.50 0.43 12.39
N GLU A 514 19.96 -0.17 13.49
CA GLU A 514 21.08 -1.15 13.50
C GLU A 514 20.84 -2.28 12.48
N THR A 515 19.61 -2.72 12.32
CA THR A 515 19.23 -3.77 11.35
C THR A 515 19.55 -3.40 9.89
N TYR A 516 19.58 -2.11 9.56
CA TYR A 516 19.77 -1.59 8.21
C TYR A 516 21.10 -0.86 8.01
N ALA A 517 21.91 -0.74 9.05
CA ALA A 517 23.15 0.06 9.04
C ALA A 517 24.20 -0.45 8.05
N ALA A 518 24.19 -1.76 7.72
CA ALA A 518 25.03 -2.30 6.66
C ALA A 518 24.57 -1.77 5.29
N GLY A 519 25.46 -1.13 4.54
CA GLY A 519 25.13 -0.56 3.22
C GLY A 519 24.56 0.86 3.23
N VAL A 520 24.53 1.53 4.40
CA VAL A 520 24.09 2.93 4.51
C VAL A 520 25.31 3.85 4.70
N SER A 521 25.31 5.02 4.06
CA SER A 521 26.42 5.99 4.11
C SER A 521 26.68 6.52 5.53
N ALA A 522 27.91 6.97 5.78
CA ALA A 522 28.30 7.57 7.07
C ALA A 522 27.47 8.81 7.40
N GLU A 523 27.10 9.62 6.40
CA GLU A 523 26.29 10.81 6.57
C GLU A 523 24.87 10.48 7.10
N VAL A 524 24.25 9.44 6.55
CA VAL A 524 22.93 8.99 7.02
C VAL A 524 23.03 8.42 8.45
N LYS A 525 24.08 7.66 8.76
CA LYS A 525 24.33 7.17 10.13
C LYS A 525 24.53 8.32 11.13
N ALA A 526 25.21 9.38 10.72
CA ALA A 526 25.42 10.57 11.55
C ALA A 526 24.14 11.39 11.79
N SER A 527 23.07 11.16 11.01
CA SER A 527 21.75 11.76 11.20
C SER A 527 20.87 11.03 12.22
N ALA A 528 21.41 10.02 12.89
CA ALA A 528 20.72 9.31 13.96
C ALA A 528 20.36 10.25 15.12
N PRO A 529 19.16 10.09 15.73
CA PRO A 529 18.78 10.84 16.92
C PRO A 529 19.75 10.63 18.09
N LYS A 530 19.93 11.64 18.92
CA LYS A 530 20.76 11.60 20.13
C LYS A 530 19.96 10.98 21.29
N ALA A 531 20.22 9.72 21.61
CA ALA A 531 19.61 9.00 22.73
C ALA A 531 20.23 9.34 24.09
#